data_fd5ae8e75eb48635f1331f7569e83aea
#
_entry.id   fd5ae8e75eb48635f1331f7569e83aea
#
_cell.length_a   1.000
_cell.length_b   1.000
_cell.length_c   1.000
_cell.angle_alpha   90.00
_cell.angle_beta   90.00
_cell.angle_gamma   90.00
#
_symmetry.space_group_name_H-M   'P 1'
#
loop_
_entity.id
_entity.type
_entity.pdbx_description
1 polymer ?
#
loop_
_entity_poly.entity_id
_entity_poly.type
_entity_poly.pdbx_seq_one_letter_code
_entity_poly.pdbx_strand_id
1 'polypeptide(L)'
;MNTKFTTSDKVDPDDPDRHRIDKLDDFKPGLGGFGLAFDLGATYKVMDDLTVSAALTDLGFINWKNAQHASSAGEWEFEGFGKGNHQEEIPVNNDGRDIGDQFSDLGDELGDAFAVYDDGCKSTSRALAATLSLGAEYTLPVYRNLRFGFLYQSRMAGRHSYHQGRFSANIAPVKWFEFAVSMGFTSTGVQGGMVGSLHAKHFNLTLGTDRFFGKLSKQGIPLNRANSNVSLGISFPL
;
A
#
# COMPACT_ATOMS: atom_id res chain seq x y z
N MET A 1 10.65 23.33 -1.52
CA MET A 1 10.42 23.02 -0.10
C MET A 1 11.71 23.36 0.61
N ASN A 2 11.71 24.31 1.52
CA ASN A 2 12.89 24.56 2.37
C ASN A 2 12.58 23.93 3.72
N THR A 3 12.97 22.70 3.85
CA THR A 3 12.92 21.97 5.11
C THR A 3 14.30 22.08 5.74
N LYS A 4 14.39 22.50 6.97
CA LYS A 4 15.65 22.47 7.73
C LYS A 4 15.55 21.39 8.79
N PHE A 5 16.58 20.58 8.86
CA PHE A 5 16.78 19.62 9.93
C PHE A 5 17.76 20.16 10.95
N THR A 6 17.54 19.91 12.22
CA THR A 6 18.58 20.01 13.22
C THR A 6 19.29 18.68 13.28
N THR A 7 20.61 18.72 13.18
CA THR A 7 21.48 17.56 13.29
C THR A 7 22.09 17.52 14.68
N SER A 8 22.33 16.32 15.19
CA SER A 8 23.07 16.08 16.43
C SER A 8 24.57 15.95 16.17
N ASP A 9 25.33 15.91 17.24
CA ASP A 9 26.77 15.60 17.17
C ASP A 9 27.05 14.12 16.86
N LYS A 10 26.03 13.28 16.85
CA LYS A 10 26.17 11.88 16.43
C LYS A 10 26.35 11.82 14.92
N VAL A 11 27.39 11.14 14.49
CA VAL A 11 27.73 10.93 13.08
C VAL A 11 27.46 9.49 12.67
N ASP A 12 27.36 9.27 11.35
CA ASP A 12 27.29 7.95 10.78
C ASP A 12 28.60 7.18 11.07
N PRO A 13 28.53 5.93 11.57
CA PRO A 13 29.72 5.12 11.80
C PRO A 13 30.59 4.92 10.57
N ASP A 14 30.00 4.91 9.38
CA ASP A 14 30.69 4.68 8.11
C ASP A 14 31.11 5.98 7.41
N ASP A 15 30.54 7.13 7.80
CA ASP A 15 30.83 8.43 7.18
C ASP A 15 30.77 9.57 8.22
N PRO A 16 31.91 10.02 8.76
CA PRO A 16 31.97 11.06 9.79
C PRO A 16 31.41 12.44 9.35
N ASP A 17 31.24 12.67 8.07
CA ASP A 17 30.71 13.93 7.55
C ASP A 17 29.18 13.95 7.55
N ARG A 18 28.52 12.79 7.84
CA ARG A 18 27.07 12.65 7.90
C ARG A 18 26.57 12.73 9.33
N HIS A 19 25.83 13.76 9.63
CA HIS A 19 25.24 13.97 10.95
C HIS A 19 23.85 13.38 11.07
N ARG A 20 23.55 12.78 12.23
CA ARG A 20 22.20 12.26 12.54
C ARG A 20 21.20 13.40 12.61
N ILE A 21 20.04 13.20 12.00
CA ILE A 21 18.92 14.13 12.07
C ILE A 21 18.15 13.88 13.36
N ASP A 22 18.05 14.91 14.22
CA ASP A 22 17.29 14.83 15.48
C ASP A 22 15.84 15.22 15.30
N LYS A 23 15.60 16.32 14.60
CA LYS A 23 14.25 16.84 14.42
C LYS A 23 14.11 17.71 13.17
N LEU A 24 12.88 17.89 12.77
CA LEU A 24 12.48 18.81 11.73
C LEU A 24 12.23 20.19 12.34
N ASP A 25 13.10 21.17 12.05
CA ASP A 25 13.02 22.50 12.67
C ASP A 25 12.04 23.42 12.00
N ASP A 26 12.02 23.46 10.67
CA ASP A 26 11.22 24.41 9.92
C ASP A 26 10.66 23.76 8.66
N PHE A 27 9.33 23.78 8.57
CA PHE A 27 8.62 23.32 7.38
C PHE A 27 7.98 24.52 6.69
N LYS A 28 8.61 25.02 5.64
CA LYS A 28 8.04 26.06 4.79
C LYS A 28 7.46 25.43 3.51
N PRO A 29 6.14 25.40 3.37
CA PRO A 29 5.54 24.96 2.13
C PRO A 29 5.97 25.91 0.98
N GLY A 30 6.40 25.34 -0.12
CA GLY A 30 6.87 26.09 -1.29
C GLY A 30 7.02 25.16 -2.49
N LEU A 31 7.13 25.78 -3.68
CA LEU A 31 7.35 25.03 -4.92
C LEU A 31 8.79 24.46 -4.90
N GLY A 32 8.90 23.18 -4.56
CA GLY A 32 10.17 22.48 -4.49
C GLY A 32 10.63 21.82 -5.80
N GLY A 33 9.78 21.86 -6.85
CA GLY A 33 10.09 21.19 -8.11
C GLY A 33 9.05 21.44 -9.18
N PHE A 34 9.26 20.79 -10.31
CA PHE A 34 8.36 20.78 -11.46
C PHE A 34 8.16 19.34 -11.93
N GLY A 35 6.95 18.99 -12.31
CA GLY A 35 6.62 17.70 -12.89
C GLY A 35 5.58 17.84 -13.99
N LEU A 36 5.57 16.85 -14.87
CA LEU A 36 4.58 16.72 -15.94
C LEU A 36 4.13 15.28 -16.00
N ALA A 37 2.82 15.08 -16.12
CA ALA A 37 2.23 13.77 -16.33
C ALA A 37 1.14 13.83 -17.39
N PHE A 38 0.92 12.71 -18.06
CA PHE A 38 -0.12 12.51 -19.05
C PHE A 38 -0.97 11.32 -18.68
N ASP A 39 -2.29 11.49 -18.80
CA ASP A 39 -3.28 10.44 -18.63
C ASP A 39 -4.00 10.26 -19.97
N LEU A 40 -4.06 9.01 -20.41
CA LEU A 40 -4.74 8.61 -21.63
C LEU A 40 -5.67 7.47 -21.33
N GLY A 41 -6.87 7.51 -21.88
CA GLY A 41 -7.84 6.41 -21.73
C GLY A 41 -8.80 6.34 -22.90
N ALA A 42 -9.22 5.13 -23.20
CA ALA A 42 -10.21 4.85 -24.23
C ALA A 42 -11.11 3.70 -23.79
N THR A 43 -12.38 3.80 -24.18
CA THR A 43 -13.37 2.74 -24.03
C THR A 43 -13.97 2.50 -25.42
N TYR A 44 -14.07 1.22 -25.78
CA TYR A 44 -14.61 0.82 -27.08
C TYR A 44 -15.65 -0.29 -26.92
N LYS A 45 -16.80 -0.09 -27.52
CA LYS A 45 -17.86 -1.09 -27.59
C LYS A 45 -17.60 -2.01 -28.78
N VAL A 46 -17.07 -3.20 -28.51
CA VAL A 46 -16.73 -4.20 -29.53
C VAL A 46 -17.99 -4.85 -30.12
N MET A 47 -18.94 -5.15 -29.24
CA MET A 47 -20.27 -5.70 -29.58
C MET A 47 -21.31 -5.08 -28.65
N ASP A 48 -22.60 -5.35 -28.90
CA ASP A 48 -23.65 -4.83 -28.04
C ASP A 48 -23.53 -5.24 -26.57
N ASP A 49 -22.93 -6.38 -26.34
CA ASP A 49 -22.79 -6.97 -25.03
C ASP A 49 -21.33 -7.01 -24.53
N LEU A 50 -20.35 -6.49 -25.29
CA LEU A 50 -18.92 -6.46 -24.93
C LEU A 50 -18.32 -5.06 -25.08
N THR A 51 -17.87 -4.54 -23.97
CA THR A 51 -17.12 -3.27 -23.90
C THR A 51 -15.70 -3.53 -23.38
N VAL A 52 -14.72 -2.95 -24.02
CA VAL A 52 -13.32 -2.99 -23.57
C VAL A 52 -12.83 -1.58 -23.26
N SER A 53 -11.89 -1.49 -22.33
CA SER A 53 -11.28 -0.23 -21.93
C SER A 53 -9.78 -0.37 -21.74
N ALA A 54 -9.05 0.68 -22.02
CA ALA A 54 -7.65 0.80 -21.71
C ALA A 54 -7.35 2.20 -21.18
N ALA A 55 -6.54 2.29 -20.15
CA ALA A 55 -6.09 3.57 -19.61
C ALA A 55 -4.62 3.46 -19.19
N LEU A 56 -3.88 4.52 -19.44
CA LEU A 56 -2.53 4.73 -18.96
C LEU A 56 -2.52 6.04 -18.21
N THR A 57 -2.25 6.01 -16.91
CA THR A 57 -2.26 7.18 -16.04
C THR A 57 -0.90 7.41 -15.41
N ASP A 58 -0.64 8.65 -15.02
CA ASP A 58 0.60 9.08 -14.36
C ASP A 58 1.86 8.83 -15.22
N LEU A 59 1.76 8.81 -16.55
CA LEU A 59 2.93 8.71 -17.42
C LEU A 59 3.69 10.03 -17.41
N GLY A 60 4.70 10.13 -16.58
CA GLY A 60 5.39 11.38 -16.40
C GLY A 60 6.60 11.32 -15.50
N PHE A 61 7.06 12.49 -15.10
CA PHE A 61 8.20 12.65 -14.21
C PHE A 61 8.00 13.85 -13.28
N ILE A 62 8.75 13.85 -12.19
CA ILE A 62 8.88 14.97 -11.27
C ILE A 62 10.36 15.26 -11.06
N ASN A 63 10.72 16.53 -11.13
CA ASN A 63 12.06 17.03 -10.86
C ASN A 63 12.01 17.90 -9.62
N TRP A 64 12.69 17.47 -8.57
CA TRP A 64 12.84 18.18 -7.32
C TRP A 64 14.13 18.99 -7.35
N LYS A 65 14.04 20.29 -7.12
CA LYS A 65 15.21 21.16 -6.97
C LYS A 65 15.53 21.28 -5.49
N ASN A 66 16.81 21.11 -5.13
CA ASN A 66 17.26 21.21 -3.75
C ASN A 66 16.41 20.38 -2.77
N ALA A 67 16.13 19.14 -3.12
CA ALA A 67 15.50 18.23 -2.18
C ALA A 67 16.51 17.83 -1.11
N GLN A 68 16.11 17.97 0.16
CA GLN A 68 16.88 17.42 1.27
C GLN A 68 16.85 15.90 1.15
N HIS A 69 18.00 15.29 1.15
CA HIS A 69 18.17 13.85 1.16
C HIS A 69 18.55 13.39 2.55
N ALA A 70 18.00 12.27 2.95
CA ALA A 70 18.36 11.62 4.18
C ALA A 70 18.23 10.11 3.98
N SER A 71 19.16 9.36 4.52
CA SER A 71 19.14 7.90 4.46
C SER A 71 19.55 7.29 5.79
N SER A 72 19.08 6.08 6.09
CA SER A 72 19.59 5.29 7.19
C SER A 72 20.74 4.42 6.71
N ALA A 73 21.78 4.30 7.53
CA ALA A 73 22.97 3.50 7.23
C ALA A 73 22.93 2.13 7.91
N GLY A 74 21.98 1.88 8.81
CA GLY A 74 21.97 0.69 9.65
C GLY A 74 21.40 -0.55 8.96
N GLU A 75 22.16 -1.64 9.05
CA GLU A 75 21.61 -2.99 9.01
C GLU A 75 21.45 -3.46 10.46
N TRP A 76 20.28 -4.01 10.78
CA TRP A 76 20.01 -4.53 12.11
C TRP A 76 19.47 -5.95 12.00
N GLU A 77 20.06 -6.84 12.78
CA GLU A 77 19.63 -8.22 12.90
C GLU A 77 19.29 -8.52 14.36
N PHE A 78 18.10 -8.98 14.62
CA PHE A 78 17.70 -9.37 15.96
C PHE A 78 18.22 -10.78 16.28
N GLU A 79 19.20 -10.87 17.13
CA GLU A 79 19.80 -12.13 17.56
C GLU A 79 19.07 -12.82 18.74
N GLY A 80 17.99 -12.19 19.23
CA GLY A 80 17.24 -12.68 20.39
C GLY A 80 17.72 -12.05 21.71
N PHE A 81 17.00 -12.34 22.79
CA PHE A 81 17.41 -11.96 24.14
C PHE A 81 18.28 -13.08 24.72
N GLY A 82 19.49 -12.76 25.19
CA GLY A 82 20.40 -13.74 25.80
C GLY A 82 21.85 -13.29 25.80
N LYS A 83 22.72 -14.15 26.30
CA LYS A 83 24.15 -13.90 26.39
C LYS A 83 24.88 -14.29 25.09
N GLY A 84 25.22 -13.29 24.27
CA GLY A 84 25.99 -13.51 23.04
C GLY A 84 25.20 -14.36 22.02
N ASN A 85 25.80 -14.70 20.89
CA ASN A 85 25.24 -15.41 19.75
C ASN A 85 24.65 -16.82 20.03
N HIS A 86 24.09 -17.05 21.19
CA HIS A 86 23.48 -18.31 21.56
C HIS A 86 21.99 -18.12 21.80
N GLN A 87 21.19 -18.72 20.94
CA GLN A 87 19.74 -18.92 21.08
C GLN A 87 19.41 -19.84 22.25
N GLU A 88 19.95 -19.57 23.43
CA GLU A 88 19.51 -20.26 24.62
C GLU A 88 18.31 -19.53 25.20
N GLU A 89 17.34 -20.32 25.71
CA GLU A 89 16.07 -19.90 26.29
C GLU A 89 16.19 -18.59 27.05
N ILE A 90 15.28 -17.64 26.86
CA ILE A 90 15.24 -16.34 27.52
C ILE A 90 15.57 -16.51 29.01
N PRO A 91 16.77 -16.28 29.44
CA PRO A 91 17.07 -16.41 30.86
C PRO A 91 16.66 -15.09 31.51
N VAL A 92 15.70 -15.15 32.35
CA VAL A 92 15.17 -14.04 33.15
C VAL A 92 16.27 -13.35 33.96
N ASN A 93 17.50 -13.86 33.99
CA ASN A 93 18.61 -13.32 34.76
C ASN A 93 19.98 -13.85 34.24
N ASN A 94 20.32 -13.58 33.01
CA ASN A 94 21.68 -13.88 32.52
C ASN A 94 22.52 -12.59 32.65
N ASP A 95 23.60 -12.63 33.34
CA ASP A 95 24.55 -11.51 33.60
C ASP A 95 24.10 -10.50 34.67
N GLY A 96 23.07 -10.74 35.46
CA GLY A 96 22.59 -9.79 36.47
C GLY A 96 21.83 -8.59 35.86
N ARG A 97 21.53 -8.61 34.56
CA ARG A 97 20.67 -7.62 33.90
C ARG A 97 19.23 -8.09 33.94
N ASP A 98 18.34 -7.18 34.29
CA ASP A 98 16.92 -7.49 34.28
C ASP A 98 16.36 -7.40 32.84
N ILE A 99 15.14 -7.88 32.66
CA ILE A 99 14.47 -7.86 31.35
C ILE A 99 14.23 -6.41 30.87
N GLY A 100 14.12 -5.47 31.79
CA GLY A 100 13.97 -4.05 31.50
C GLY A 100 15.20 -3.47 30.82
N ASP A 101 16.41 -3.85 31.31
CA ASP A 101 17.67 -3.43 30.72
C ASP A 101 17.82 -3.99 29.29
N GLN A 102 17.43 -5.25 29.07
CA GLN A 102 17.49 -5.86 27.74
C GLN A 102 16.51 -5.21 26.76
N PHE A 103 15.34 -4.78 27.20
CA PHE A 103 14.43 -4.01 26.36
C PHE A 103 14.91 -2.59 26.09
N SER A 104 15.61 -1.99 27.04
CA SER A 104 16.22 -0.67 26.85
C SER A 104 17.32 -0.74 25.79
N ASP A 105 18.22 -1.71 25.90
CA ASP A 105 19.28 -1.94 24.90
C ASP A 105 18.69 -2.19 23.52
N LEU A 106 17.67 -3.04 23.41
CA LEU A 106 16.94 -3.26 22.14
C LEU A 106 16.33 -1.96 21.61
N GLY A 107 15.78 -1.12 22.47
CA GLY A 107 15.24 0.19 22.10
C GLY A 107 16.31 1.11 21.53
N ASP A 108 17.50 1.13 22.15
CA ASP A 108 18.62 1.92 21.70
C ASP A 108 19.20 1.40 20.38
N GLU A 109 19.36 0.08 20.24
CA GLU A 109 19.80 -0.55 18.98
C GLU A 109 18.82 -0.27 17.83
N LEU A 110 17.52 -0.40 18.07
CA LEU A 110 16.50 -0.03 17.09
C LEU A 110 16.54 1.46 16.76
N GLY A 111 16.73 2.29 17.78
CA GLY A 111 16.88 3.74 17.61
C GLY A 111 18.05 4.11 16.71
N ASP A 112 19.16 3.39 16.82
CA ASP A 112 20.34 3.61 15.99
C ASP A 112 20.20 2.96 14.60
N ALA A 113 19.58 1.79 14.50
CA ALA A 113 19.29 1.14 13.22
C ALA A 113 18.34 1.97 12.34
N PHE A 114 17.36 2.64 12.96
CA PHE A 114 16.44 3.56 12.28
C PHE A 114 16.91 5.01 12.26
N ALA A 115 18.15 5.28 12.72
CA ALA A 115 18.70 6.61 12.64
C ALA A 115 18.79 7.08 11.19
N VAL A 116 18.44 8.33 10.96
CA VAL A 116 18.45 8.94 9.63
C VAL A 116 19.52 10.03 9.64
N TYR A 117 20.38 9.97 8.63
CA TYR A 117 21.50 10.89 8.49
C TYR A 117 21.28 11.85 7.33
N ASP A 118 21.81 13.06 7.46
CA ASP A 118 21.68 14.11 6.45
C ASP A 118 22.65 13.88 5.29
N ASP A 119 22.10 13.68 4.09
CA ASP A 119 22.86 13.55 2.83
C ASP A 119 22.94 14.88 2.07
N GLY A 120 22.49 15.97 2.69
CA GLY A 120 22.48 17.31 2.10
C GLY A 120 21.38 17.51 1.05
N CYS A 121 21.49 18.63 0.36
CA CYS A 121 20.51 19.02 -0.66
C CYS A 121 20.98 18.64 -2.06
N LYS A 122 20.17 17.87 -2.78
CA LYS A 122 20.45 17.44 -4.16
C LYS A 122 19.22 17.64 -5.05
N SER A 123 19.45 17.93 -6.32
CA SER A 123 18.37 17.91 -7.31
C SER A 123 18.14 16.45 -7.76
N THR A 124 16.91 16.02 -7.74
CA THR A 124 16.55 14.63 -8.09
C THR A 124 15.39 14.62 -9.07
N SER A 125 15.54 13.86 -10.15
CA SER A 125 14.46 13.58 -11.09
C SER A 125 13.99 12.14 -10.92
N ARG A 126 12.68 11.94 -10.88
CA ARG A 126 12.08 10.60 -10.79
C ARG A 126 10.90 10.48 -11.74
N ALA A 127 10.81 9.33 -12.40
CA ALA A 127 9.60 8.96 -13.11
C ALA A 127 8.46 8.76 -12.10
N LEU A 128 7.26 9.15 -12.48
CA LEU A 128 6.05 8.84 -11.73
C LEU A 128 5.72 7.36 -11.87
N ALA A 129 4.93 6.86 -10.95
CA ALA A 129 4.49 5.47 -10.94
C ALA A 129 3.33 5.28 -11.92
N ALA A 130 3.63 5.21 -13.21
CA ALA A 130 2.62 5.04 -14.24
C ALA A 130 1.80 3.77 -14.03
N THR A 131 0.50 3.86 -14.30
CA THR A 131 -0.44 2.74 -14.15
C THR A 131 -1.10 2.44 -15.49
N LEU A 132 -0.91 1.22 -15.99
CA LEU A 132 -1.66 0.67 -17.11
C LEU A 132 -2.87 -0.10 -16.55
N SER A 133 -4.07 0.22 -17.04
CA SER A 133 -5.32 -0.48 -16.73
C SER A 133 -5.95 -0.98 -18.04
N LEU A 134 -6.29 -2.27 -18.07
CA LEU A 134 -7.03 -2.89 -19.16
C LEU A 134 -8.29 -3.52 -18.60
N GLY A 135 -9.44 -3.19 -19.17
CA GLY A 135 -10.75 -3.67 -18.70
C GLY A 135 -11.56 -4.31 -19.82
N ALA A 136 -12.40 -5.25 -19.44
CA ALA A 136 -13.43 -5.80 -20.31
C ALA A 136 -14.71 -6.04 -19.48
N GLU A 137 -15.85 -5.68 -20.01
CA GLU A 137 -17.17 -5.96 -19.43
C GLU A 137 -18.03 -6.68 -20.48
N TYR A 138 -18.58 -7.82 -20.09
CA TYR A 138 -19.46 -8.61 -20.91
C TYR A 138 -20.81 -8.80 -20.22
N THR A 139 -21.88 -8.35 -20.89
CA THR A 139 -23.26 -8.52 -20.45
C THR A 139 -23.83 -9.80 -21.06
N LEU A 140 -24.40 -10.71 -20.25
CA LEU A 140 -24.92 -11.96 -20.75
C LEU A 140 -26.19 -11.71 -21.58
N PRO A 141 -26.21 -12.02 -22.90
CA PRO A 141 -27.36 -11.70 -23.76
C PRO A 141 -28.68 -12.35 -23.33
N VAL A 142 -28.63 -13.60 -22.84
CA VAL A 142 -29.78 -14.36 -22.37
C VAL A 142 -30.31 -13.88 -21.02
N TYR A 143 -29.50 -13.20 -20.23
CA TYR A 143 -29.88 -12.64 -18.93
C TYR A 143 -29.10 -11.34 -18.64
N ARG A 144 -29.61 -10.24 -19.15
CA ARG A 144 -28.92 -8.94 -19.14
C ARG A 144 -28.66 -8.37 -17.74
N ASN A 145 -29.27 -8.96 -16.73
CA ASN A 145 -29.00 -8.59 -15.34
C ASN A 145 -27.72 -9.23 -14.79
N LEU A 146 -27.04 -10.09 -15.57
CA LEU A 146 -25.75 -10.67 -15.22
C LEU A 146 -24.64 -10.12 -16.11
N ARG A 147 -23.62 -9.56 -15.48
CA ARG A 147 -22.44 -8.99 -16.14
C ARG A 147 -21.18 -9.62 -15.60
N PHE A 148 -20.24 -9.86 -16.47
CA PHE A 148 -18.89 -10.32 -16.13
C PHE A 148 -17.89 -9.20 -16.40
N GLY A 149 -16.96 -9.02 -15.49
CA GLY A 149 -15.90 -8.04 -15.63
C GLY A 149 -14.52 -8.68 -15.53
N PHE A 150 -13.61 -8.13 -16.29
CA PHE A 150 -12.18 -8.40 -16.16
C PHE A 150 -11.44 -7.07 -16.06
N LEU A 151 -10.51 -6.96 -15.12
CA LEU A 151 -9.63 -5.81 -14.96
C LEU A 151 -8.21 -6.32 -14.76
N TYR A 152 -7.30 -5.84 -15.57
CA TYR A 152 -5.87 -5.96 -15.34
C TYR A 152 -5.30 -4.59 -15.05
N GLN A 153 -4.49 -4.49 -14.00
CA GLN A 153 -3.75 -3.27 -13.66
C GLN A 153 -2.28 -3.59 -13.41
N SER A 154 -1.44 -2.74 -13.95
CA SER A 154 0.00 -2.80 -13.76
C SER A 154 0.51 -1.42 -13.37
N ARG A 155 0.95 -1.27 -12.13
CA ARG A 155 1.61 -0.06 -11.64
C ARG A 155 3.11 -0.22 -11.74
N MET A 156 3.75 0.63 -12.53
CA MET A 156 5.17 0.63 -12.79
C MET A 156 5.88 1.60 -11.84
N ALA A 157 6.37 1.11 -10.73
CA ALA A 157 6.99 1.90 -9.65
C ALA A 157 8.39 1.38 -9.26
N GLY A 158 9.16 0.87 -10.22
CA GLY A 158 10.47 0.28 -9.99
C GLY A 158 10.36 -0.95 -9.07
N ARG A 159 11.06 -0.93 -7.94
CA ARG A 159 11.02 -2.03 -6.94
C ARG A 159 9.65 -2.25 -6.30
N HIS A 160 8.78 -1.26 -6.35
CA HIS A 160 7.42 -1.31 -5.79
C HIS A 160 6.36 -1.50 -6.88
N SER A 161 6.76 -2.06 -8.02
CA SER A 161 5.82 -2.39 -9.08
C SER A 161 4.82 -3.43 -8.61
N TYR A 162 3.57 -3.26 -9.02
CA TYR A 162 2.46 -4.09 -8.60
C TYR A 162 1.59 -4.46 -9.78
N HIS A 163 1.25 -5.73 -9.87
CA HIS A 163 0.38 -6.27 -10.91
C HIS A 163 -0.83 -6.95 -10.30
N GLN A 164 -1.97 -6.73 -10.86
CA GLN A 164 -3.18 -7.45 -10.49
C GLN A 164 -4.06 -7.76 -11.69
N GLY A 165 -4.67 -8.92 -11.67
CA GLY A 165 -5.79 -9.31 -12.53
C GLY A 165 -6.99 -9.61 -11.68
N ARG A 166 -8.18 -9.09 -12.03
CA ARG A 166 -9.42 -9.32 -11.28
C ARG A 166 -10.53 -9.75 -12.24
N PHE A 167 -11.19 -10.82 -11.89
CA PHE A 167 -12.44 -11.25 -12.51
C PHE A 167 -13.59 -10.93 -11.57
N SER A 168 -14.72 -10.53 -12.14
CA SER A 168 -15.93 -10.23 -11.38
C SER A 168 -17.18 -10.76 -12.08
N ALA A 169 -18.18 -11.08 -11.29
CA ALA A 169 -19.53 -11.35 -11.75
C ALA A 169 -20.48 -10.49 -10.92
N ASN A 170 -21.35 -9.78 -11.60
CA ASN A 170 -22.30 -8.85 -11.02
C ASN A 170 -23.71 -9.24 -11.49
N ILE A 171 -24.64 -9.41 -10.55
CA ILE A 171 -26.03 -9.76 -10.80
C ILE A 171 -26.96 -8.73 -10.14
N ALA A 172 -27.87 -8.17 -10.92
CA ALA A 172 -28.94 -7.28 -10.46
C ALA A 172 -30.32 -7.93 -10.73
N PRO A 173 -30.72 -8.95 -9.94
CA PRO A 173 -31.95 -9.71 -10.22
C PRO A 173 -33.20 -8.83 -10.16
N VAL A 174 -33.15 -7.77 -9.37
CA VAL A 174 -34.21 -6.78 -9.21
C VAL A 174 -33.62 -5.38 -9.16
N LYS A 175 -34.41 -4.35 -9.47
CA LYS A 175 -33.95 -2.96 -9.55
C LYS A 175 -33.43 -2.38 -8.23
N TRP A 176 -33.82 -2.94 -7.12
CA TRP A 176 -33.44 -2.46 -5.79
C TRP A 176 -32.31 -3.25 -5.14
N PHE A 177 -31.85 -4.37 -5.77
CA PHE A 177 -30.79 -5.19 -5.21
C PHE A 177 -29.77 -5.58 -6.28
N GLU A 178 -28.51 -5.39 -5.95
CA GLU A 178 -27.36 -5.79 -6.76
C GLU A 178 -26.37 -6.56 -5.89
N PHE A 179 -25.78 -7.60 -6.45
CA PHE A 179 -24.76 -8.40 -5.79
C PHE A 179 -23.61 -8.67 -6.75
N ALA A 180 -22.39 -8.48 -6.26
CA ALA A 180 -21.17 -8.74 -7.02
C ALA A 180 -20.20 -9.61 -6.23
N VAL A 181 -19.54 -10.50 -6.94
CA VAL A 181 -18.40 -11.29 -6.45
C VAL A 181 -17.19 -11.04 -7.32
N SER A 182 -16.02 -11.07 -6.74
CA SER A 182 -14.79 -10.92 -7.49
C SER A 182 -13.67 -11.79 -6.96
N MET A 183 -12.77 -12.20 -7.85
CA MET A 183 -11.52 -12.88 -7.53
C MET A 183 -10.37 -12.15 -8.19
N GLY A 184 -9.38 -11.79 -7.38
CA GLY A 184 -8.20 -11.07 -7.81
C GLY A 184 -6.93 -11.90 -7.61
N PHE A 185 -6.04 -11.83 -8.59
CA PHE A 185 -4.70 -12.40 -8.56
C PHE A 185 -3.73 -11.22 -8.56
N THR A 186 -2.91 -11.15 -7.55
CA THR A 186 -1.97 -10.04 -7.35
C THR A 186 -0.55 -10.57 -7.22
N SER A 187 0.44 -9.69 -7.34
CA SER A 187 1.84 -10.06 -7.09
C SER A 187 2.10 -10.57 -5.66
N THR A 188 1.17 -10.33 -4.74
CA THR A 188 1.26 -10.74 -3.32
C THR A 188 0.34 -11.89 -2.94
N GLY A 189 -0.48 -12.41 -3.86
CA GLY A 189 -1.39 -13.52 -3.61
C GLY A 189 -2.77 -13.37 -4.23
N VAL A 190 -3.68 -14.23 -3.81
CA VAL A 190 -5.07 -14.27 -4.28
C VAL A 190 -5.97 -13.52 -3.31
N GLN A 191 -6.93 -12.78 -3.85
CA GLN A 191 -7.91 -12.02 -3.09
C GLN A 191 -9.32 -12.35 -3.59
N GLY A 192 -10.29 -12.38 -2.70
CA GLY A 192 -11.69 -12.52 -3.04
C GLY A 192 -12.48 -11.37 -2.44
N GLY A 193 -13.51 -10.93 -3.14
CA GLY A 193 -14.38 -9.87 -2.68
C GLY A 193 -15.83 -10.16 -3.00
N MET A 194 -16.72 -9.63 -2.18
CA MET A 194 -18.16 -9.61 -2.44
C MET A 194 -18.75 -8.28 -1.99
N VAL A 195 -19.75 -7.83 -2.72
CA VAL A 195 -20.47 -6.59 -2.43
C VAL A 195 -21.96 -6.83 -2.67
N GLY A 196 -22.77 -6.41 -1.71
CA GLY A 196 -24.22 -6.32 -1.84
C GLY A 196 -24.65 -4.87 -1.75
N SER A 197 -25.51 -4.43 -2.66
CA SER A 197 -26.05 -3.08 -2.68
C SER A 197 -27.56 -3.09 -2.71
N LEU A 198 -28.16 -2.26 -1.87
CA LEU A 198 -29.61 -2.01 -1.82
C LEU A 198 -29.86 -0.59 -2.33
N HIS A 199 -30.72 -0.46 -3.33
CA HIS A 199 -31.09 0.81 -3.94
C HIS A 199 -32.54 1.15 -3.58
N ALA A 200 -32.71 2.04 -2.61
CA ALA A 200 -34.03 2.55 -2.26
C ALA A 200 -34.26 3.93 -2.93
N LYS A 201 -35.49 4.41 -2.88
CA LYS A 201 -35.87 5.67 -3.52
C LYS A 201 -35.05 6.89 -3.03
N HIS A 202 -34.64 6.88 -1.77
CA HIS A 202 -34.01 8.03 -1.12
C HIS A 202 -32.63 7.71 -0.53
N PHE A 203 -32.20 6.46 -0.56
CA PHE A 203 -30.87 6.08 -0.10
C PHE A 203 -30.38 4.81 -0.79
N ASN A 204 -29.06 4.69 -0.89
CA ASN A 204 -28.40 3.45 -1.28
C ASN A 204 -27.57 2.96 -0.12
N LEU A 205 -27.65 1.68 0.16
CA LEU A 205 -26.84 1.00 1.17
C LEU A 205 -25.95 -0.04 0.49
N THR A 206 -24.66 0.02 0.73
CA THR A 206 -23.68 -0.94 0.19
C THR A 206 -22.92 -1.56 1.32
N LEU A 207 -22.86 -2.87 1.34
CA LEU A 207 -22.04 -3.66 2.28
C LEU A 207 -21.12 -4.56 1.46
N GLY A 208 -19.84 -4.54 1.77
CA GLY A 208 -18.88 -5.34 1.01
C GLY A 208 -17.63 -5.69 1.78
N THR A 209 -16.91 -6.65 1.22
CA THR A 209 -15.56 -7.01 1.58
C THR A 209 -14.76 -7.26 0.32
N ASP A 210 -13.52 -6.82 0.25
CA ASP A 210 -12.61 -7.09 -0.86
C ASP A 210 -11.56 -8.15 -0.52
N ARG A 211 -11.54 -8.63 0.73
CA ARG A 211 -10.61 -9.65 1.23
C ARG A 211 -11.32 -10.57 2.21
N PHE A 212 -11.50 -11.82 1.83
CA PHE A 212 -12.06 -12.84 2.71
C PHE A 212 -11.31 -14.19 2.68
N PHE A 213 -10.05 -14.19 2.21
CA PHE A 213 -9.26 -15.43 2.22
C PHE A 213 -8.44 -15.55 3.50
N GLY A 214 -8.56 -16.71 4.11
CA GLY A 214 -7.83 -17.15 5.28
C GLY A 214 -8.39 -18.49 5.76
N LYS A 215 -7.60 -19.28 6.48
CA LYS A 215 -8.13 -20.45 7.20
C LYS A 215 -8.87 -19.95 8.43
N LEU A 216 -10.15 -20.22 8.50
CA LEU A 216 -10.99 -19.96 9.66
C LEU A 216 -11.20 -21.24 10.45
N SER A 217 -11.25 -21.17 11.78
CA SER A 217 -11.76 -22.24 12.63
C SER A 217 -13.26 -22.41 12.41
N LYS A 218 -13.83 -23.50 12.96
CA LYS A 218 -15.29 -23.70 12.96
C LYS A 218 -16.08 -22.57 13.66
N GLN A 219 -15.41 -21.80 14.50
CA GLN A 219 -15.97 -20.65 15.23
C GLN A 219 -15.72 -19.32 14.52
N GLY A 220 -15.15 -19.34 13.29
CA GLY A 220 -14.84 -18.13 12.53
C GLY A 220 -13.57 -17.39 12.95
N ILE A 221 -12.74 -18.00 13.83
CA ILE A 221 -11.48 -17.42 14.29
C ILE A 221 -10.39 -17.69 13.23
N PRO A 222 -9.63 -16.67 12.82
CA PRO A 222 -8.55 -16.86 11.86
C PRO A 222 -7.42 -17.71 12.44
N LEU A 223 -7.03 -18.78 11.73
CA LEU A 223 -6.02 -19.72 12.19
C LEU A 223 -4.60 -19.39 11.72
N ASN A 224 -4.44 -18.64 10.64
CA ASN A 224 -3.13 -18.47 10.03
C ASN A 224 -2.86 -17.04 9.53
N ARG A 225 -3.67 -16.49 8.65
CA ARG A 225 -3.58 -15.13 8.14
C ARG A 225 -5.00 -14.62 7.95
N ALA A 226 -5.48 -13.78 8.84
CA ALA A 226 -6.71 -13.06 8.62
C ALA A 226 -6.37 -11.77 7.90
N ASN A 227 -6.78 -11.68 6.65
CA ASN A 227 -6.81 -10.42 5.95
C ASN A 227 -8.22 -10.24 5.43
N SER A 228 -9.06 -9.61 6.25
CA SER A 228 -10.43 -9.29 5.91
C SER A 228 -10.70 -7.83 6.22
N ASN A 229 -11.46 -7.19 5.38
CA ASN A 229 -12.02 -5.87 5.64
C ASN A 229 -13.53 -5.92 5.40
N VAL A 230 -14.24 -5.02 6.04
CA VAL A 230 -15.67 -4.80 5.80
C VAL A 230 -15.85 -3.32 5.52
N SER A 231 -16.51 -3.01 4.44
CA SER A 231 -16.87 -1.66 4.04
C SER A 231 -18.38 -1.47 4.07
N LEU A 232 -18.82 -0.38 4.65
CA LEU A 232 -20.21 0.07 4.64
C LEU A 232 -20.29 1.42 3.95
N GLY A 233 -21.13 1.52 2.94
CA GLY A 233 -21.40 2.74 2.21
C GLY A 233 -22.87 3.13 2.29
N ILE A 234 -23.15 4.40 2.56
CA ILE A 234 -24.48 4.97 2.50
C ILE A 234 -24.42 6.20 1.61
N SER A 235 -25.29 6.29 0.62
CA SER A 235 -25.44 7.47 -0.21
C SER A 235 -26.89 7.86 -0.37
N PHE A 236 -27.13 9.16 -0.47
CA PHE A 236 -28.46 9.73 -0.64
C PHE A 236 -28.52 10.37 -2.04
N PRO A 237 -29.24 9.76 -3.02
CA PRO A 237 -29.45 10.37 -4.30
C PRO A 237 -30.35 11.62 -4.11
N LEU A 238 -29.93 12.73 -4.72
CA LEU A 238 -30.69 13.99 -4.77
C LEU A 238 -31.75 13.96 -5.84
#